data_3e8ae648a1f8a713896cf0dcbc01b463
#
_entry.id   3e8ae648a1f8a713896cf0dcbc01b463
#
_cell.length_a   1.000
_cell.length_b   1.000
_cell.length_c   1.000
_cell.angle_alpha   90.00
_cell.angle_beta   90.00
_cell.angle_gamma   90.00
#
_symmetry.space_group_name_H-M   'P 1'
#
loop_
_entity.id
_entity.type
_entity.pdbx_description
1 polymer ?
#
loop_
_entity_poly.entity_id
_entity_poly.type
_entity_poly.pdbx_seq_one_letter_code
_entity_poly.pdbx_strand_id
1 'polypeptide(L)'
;MIIQSSAPTRVDLAGGTIDIWPLYLFHPGAMTVNFALSLLASVRIETRDDKRVILESRDRGVGFETTVDGIDELARDERLELVSKMVHFFRPAQGFHLVANSDAPAGAGISGSSALAIALIGALNRLVGDRYNQRKFITIAANIETTVIKVPAGFQDYHPAFHGSASCIHFRPDGMEREHLNIDHEEIERRFVICYTGEPRNSGINNWDIFKRHIDGDAELFQIFESIREAATRMRAALAANDWAEVANVMRDAYPRRKRLSPGITTPHMDALVTKALANGAEAAKVCGAGGGGCIAFLCPPERKQELERALASEKGAEVLKWKVAREGLVVKQSD
;
A
#
# COMPACT_ATOMS: atom_id res chain seq x y z
N MET A 1 0.88 15.38 26.87
CA MET A 1 0.58 15.65 25.43
C MET A 1 0.23 14.35 24.76
N ILE A 2 -0.83 14.36 23.93
CA ILE A 2 -1.26 13.21 23.14
C ILE A 2 -1.16 13.59 21.66
N ILE A 3 -0.53 12.73 20.84
CA ILE A 3 -0.45 12.86 19.40
C ILE A 3 -1.17 11.67 18.76
N GLN A 4 -2.08 11.95 17.84
CA GLN A 4 -2.78 10.93 17.05
C GLN A 4 -2.49 11.16 15.59
N SER A 5 -2.15 10.10 14.88
CA SER A 5 -1.87 10.13 13.45
C SER A 5 -2.56 8.97 12.77
N SER A 6 -3.06 9.18 11.57
CA SER A 6 -3.63 8.13 10.74
C SER A 6 -3.35 8.35 9.26
N ALA A 7 -3.22 7.25 8.52
CA ALA A 7 -3.01 7.29 7.08
C ALA A 7 -3.77 6.12 6.41
N PRO A 8 -4.38 6.32 5.24
CA PRO A 8 -5.14 5.32 4.52
C PRO A 8 -4.26 4.29 3.81
N THR A 9 -4.79 3.09 3.64
CA THR A 9 -4.27 2.09 2.72
C THR A 9 -4.69 2.38 1.28
N ARG A 10 -4.37 1.49 0.32
CA ARG A 10 -4.68 1.74 -1.10
C ARG A 10 -4.98 0.47 -1.90
N VAL A 11 -5.69 0.65 -3.03
CA VAL A 11 -5.68 -0.27 -4.18
C VAL A 11 -4.88 0.36 -5.30
N ASP A 12 -3.95 -0.42 -5.90
CA ASP A 12 -3.28 -0.05 -7.14
C ASP A 12 -4.08 -0.59 -8.33
N LEU A 13 -4.45 0.26 -9.28
CA LEU A 13 -5.20 -0.13 -10.47
C LEU A 13 -4.29 -0.51 -11.63
N ALA A 14 -3.17 0.20 -11.80
CA ALA A 14 -2.20 -0.08 -12.85
C ALA A 14 -0.81 0.47 -12.48
N GLY A 15 0.24 -0.03 -13.11
CA GLY A 15 1.60 0.48 -12.99
C GLY A 15 2.40 -0.06 -11.80
N GLY A 16 1.82 -0.92 -10.95
CA GLY A 16 2.56 -1.46 -9.81
C GLY A 16 3.80 -2.26 -10.23
N THR A 17 4.87 -2.18 -9.44
CA THR A 17 6.22 -2.73 -9.63
C THR A 17 7.15 -1.82 -10.45
N ILE A 18 6.65 -1.06 -11.44
CA ILE A 18 7.49 -0.13 -12.20
C ILE A 18 8.05 1.01 -11.34
N ASP A 19 7.41 1.30 -10.21
CA ASP A 19 7.74 2.36 -9.25
C ASP A 19 8.95 2.07 -8.36
N ILE A 20 9.59 0.91 -8.52
CA ILE A 20 10.82 0.54 -7.80
C ILE A 20 12.01 1.26 -8.44
N TRP A 21 12.76 2.05 -7.63
CA TRP A 21 14.01 2.65 -8.08
C TRP A 21 15.08 1.56 -8.31
N PRO A 22 15.85 1.62 -9.44
CA PRO A 22 15.83 2.59 -10.53
C PRO A 22 14.99 2.14 -11.75
N LEU A 23 14.13 1.13 -11.64
CA LEU A 23 13.45 0.50 -12.78
C LEU A 23 12.69 1.50 -13.65
N TYR A 24 11.96 2.43 -13.03
CA TYR A 24 11.19 3.45 -13.77
C TYR A 24 12.04 4.36 -14.65
N LEU A 25 13.35 4.48 -14.39
CA LEU A 25 14.26 5.29 -15.21
C LEU A 25 14.47 4.70 -16.60
N PHE A 26 14.30 3.38 -16.76
CA PHE A 26 14.43 2.66 -18.02
C PHE A 26 13.11 2.63 -18.82
N HIS A 27 12.03 3.14 -18.25
CA HIS A 27 10.69 3.15 -18.84
C HIS A 27 10.11 4.57 -18.85
N PRO A 28 10.53 5.44 -19.79
CA PRO A 28 10.07 6.83 -19.85
C PRO A 28 8.55 6.91 -19.89
N GLY A 29 7.96 7.77 -19.02
CA GLY A 29 6.54 7.85 -18.81
C GLY A 29 5.98 6.83 -17.81
N ALA A 30 6.85 6.18 -17.03
CA ALA A 30 6.42 5.30 -15.94
C ALA A 30 5.49 6.03 -14.98
N MET A 31 4.37 5.38 -14.63
CA MET A 31 3.40 5.90 -13.68
C MET A 31 2.65 4.78 -12.98
N THR A 32 2.04 5.09 -11.85
CA THR A 32 1.09 4.21 -11.17
C THR A 32 -0.23 4.93 -10.96
N VAL A 33 -1.32 4.17 -11.00
CA VAL A 33 -2.69 4.67 -10.77
C VAL A 33 -3.28 3.93 -9.59
N ASN A 34 -3.77 4.68 -8.60
CA ASN A 34 -4.28 4.11 -7.36
C ASN A 34 -5.39 4.96 -6.74
N PHE A 35 -6.11 4.39 -5.78
CA PHE A 35 -7.00 5.12 -4.90
C PHE A 35 -6.84 4.67 -3.45
N ALA A 36 -7.01 5.62 -2.52
CA ALA A 36 -6.89 5.40 -1.10
C ALA A 36 -8.16 4.76 -0.52
N LEU A 37 -7.98 3.84 0.45
CA LEU A 37 -9.05 3.14 1.16
C LEU A 37 -9.21 3.67 2.57
N SER A 38 -10.44 3.74 3.08
CA SER A 38 -10.76 4.11 4.47
C SER A 38 -10.37 3.05 5.52
N LEU A 39 -9.60 2.04 5.13
CA LEU A 39 -8.92 1.12 6.04
C LEU A 39 -7.62 1.78 6.48
N LEU A 40 -7.58 2.27 7.70
CA LEU A 40 -6.51 3.15 8.18
C LEU A 40 -5.44 2.37 8.96
N ALA A 41 -4.20 2.81 8.82
CA ALA A 41 -3.19 2.61 9.84
C ALA A 41 -3.19 3.82 10.78
N SER A 42 -3.13 3.59 12.08
CA SER A 42 -3.21 4.64 13.10
C SER A 42 -2.11 4.50 14.15
N VAL A 43 -1.67 5.62 14.66
CA VAL A 43 -0.65 5.73 15.70
C VAL A 43 -1.12 6.72 16.75
N ARG A 44 -1.07 6.31 18.01
CA ARG A 44 -1.28 7.19 19.16
C ARG A 44 -0.01 7.22 19.99
N ILE A 45 0.49 8.41 20.26
CA ILE A 45 1.61 8.63 21.17
C ILE A 45 1.11 9.43 22.37
N GLU A 46 1.47 8.98 23.56
CA GLU A 46 1.25 9.70 24.81
C GLU A 46 2.62 9.94 25.47
N THR A 47 2.98 11.21 25.70
CA THR A 47 4.26 11.56 26.35
C THR A 47 4.24 11.20 27.82
N ARG A 48 5.41 10.88 28.37
CA ARG A 48 5.62 10.46 29.74
C ARG A 48 6.66 11.36 30.42
N ASP A 49 6.51 11.55 31.72
CA ASP A 49 7.47 12.31 32.52
C ASP A 49 8.70 11.49 32.93
N ASP A 50 8.61 10.13 32.79
CA ASP A 50 9.73 9.22 32.97
C ASP A 50 10.45 8.95 31.62
N LYS A 51 11.61 8.31 31.65
CA LYS A 51 12.39 7.97 30.44
C LYS A 51 11.93 6.69 29.73
N ARG A 52 10.78 6.11 30.11
CA ARG A 52 10.31 4.85 29.51
C ARG A 52 9.78 5.09 28.09
N VAL A 53 10.10 4.16 27.21
CA VAL A 53 9.60 4.07 25.83
C VAL A 53 8.86 2.74 25.70
N ILE A 54 7.53 2.82 25.56
CA ILE A 54 6.65 1.66 25.41
C ILE A 54 6.11 1.67 24.01
N LEU A 55 6.30 0.57 23.26
CA LEU A 55 5.84 0.39 21.90
C LEU A 55 4.86 -0.78 21.84
N GLU A 56 3.69 -0.58 21.27
CA GLU A 56 2.66 -1.61 21.13
C GLU A 56 2.09 -1.62 19.71
N SER A 57 1.82 -2.82 19.17
CA SER A 57 0.99 -3.05 18.00
C SER A 57 -0.27 -3.78 18.46
N ARG A 58 -1.40 -3.08 18.43
CA ARG A 58 -2.67 -3.61 18.95
C ARG A 58 -3.19 -4.73 18.05
N ASP A 59 -3.14 -4.53 16.75
CA ASP A 59 -3.57 -5.51 15.73
C ASP A 59 -2.75 -6.80 15.75
N ARG A 60 -1.47 -6.73 16.18
CA ARG A 60 -0.57 -7.89 16.26
C ARG A 60 -0.48 -8.48 17.68
N GLY A 61 -0.99 -7.80 18.70
CA GLY A 61 -0.87 -8.21 20.11
C GLY A 61 0.58 -8.29 20.61
N VAL A 62 1.47 -7.45 20.09
CA VAL A 62 2.90 -7.45 20.41
C VAL A 62 3.30 -6.11 21.02
N GLY A 63 4.13 -6.16 22.07
CA GLY A 63 4.68 -4.98 22.72
C GLY A 63 6.17 -5.11 23.03
N PHE A 64 6.80 -3.97 23.21
CA PHE A 64 8.20 -3.84 23.61
C PHE A 64 8.37 -2.62 24.52
N GLU A 65 9.25 -2.74 25.51
CA GLU A 65 9.58 -1.66 26.44
C GLU A 65 11.10 -1.46 26.51
N THR A 66 11.52 -0.19 26.48
CA THR A 66 12.90 0.24 26.70
C THR A 66 12.89 1.63 27.37
N THR A 67 14.01 2.32 27.34
CA THR A 67 14.16 3.71 27.78
C THR A 67 14.67 4.58 26.63
N VAL A 68 14.60 5.90 26.81
CA VAL A 68 15.18 6.86 25.85
C VAL A 68 16.67 6.57 25.59
N ASP A 69 17.41 6.19 26.64
CA ASP A 69 18.83 5.86 26.53
C ASP A 69 19.06 4.50 25.82
N GLY A 70 18.05 3.61 25.79
CA GLY A 70 18.08 2.30 25.12
C GLY A 70 17.51 2.29 23.68
N ILE A 71 17.18 3.45 23.10
CA ILE A 71 16.61 3.53 21.72
C ILE A 71 17.51 2.87 20.67
N ASP A 72 18.83 2.85 20.86
CA ASP A 72 19.75 2.22 19.91
C ASP A 72 19.58 0.69 19.81
N GLU A 73 19.07 0.05 20.85
CA GLU A 73 18.75 -1.37 20.84
C GLU A 73 17.55 -1.71 19.95
N LEU A 74 16.65 -0.74 19.75
CA LEU A 74 15.47 -0.90 18.89
C LEU A 74 15.83 -1.19 17.42
N ALA A 75 17.00 -0.78 16.95
CA ALA A 75 17.46 -1.06 15.59
C ALA A 75 17.55 -2.57 15.29
N ARG A 76 17.61 -3.42 16.32
CA ARG A 76 17.73 -4.88 16.24
C ARG A 76 16.44 -5.61 16.61
N ASP A 77 15.38 -4.90 17.01
CA ASP A 77 14.11 -5.52 17.36
C ASP A 77 13.36 -6.02 16.12
N GLU A 78 13.11 -7.32 16.07
CA GLU A 78 12.41 -7.97 14.95
C GLU A 78 10.89 -8.10 15.19
N ARG A 79 10.40 -7.86 16.41
CA ARG A 79 8.97 -8.04 16.77
C ARG A 79 8.11 -6.91 16.22
N LEU A 80 8.59 -5.67 16.34
CA LEU A 80 7.96 -4.44 15.88
C LEU A 80 8.88 -3.68 14.91
N GLU A 81 9.54 -4.40 14.00
CA GLU A 81 10.68 -3.92 13.21
C GLU A 81 10.46 -2.53 12.58
N LEU A 82 9.30 -2.29 11.93
CA LEU A 82 9.02 -0.98 11.33
C LEU A 82 8.87 0.12 12.38
N VAL A 83 8.12 -0.14 13.47
CA VAL A 83 7.92 0.83 14.56
C VAL A 83 9.25 1.14 15.24
N SER A 84 10.03 0.11 15.56
CA SER A 84 11.33 0.22 16.21
C SER A 84 12.33 1.00 15.38
N LYS A 85 12.43 0.73 14.07
CA LYS A 85 13.31 1.48 13.16
C LYS A 85 12.87 2.93 12.99
N MET A 86 11.57 3.20 12.95
CA MET A 86 11.06 4.58 12.92
C MET A 86 11.42 5.33 14.21
N VAL A 87 11.19 4.74 15.38
CA VAL A 87 11.57 5.35 16.67
C VAL A 87 13.09 5.58 16.74
N HIS A 88 13.89 4.60 16.33
CA HIS A 88 15.35 4.74 16.26
C HIS A 88 15.78 5.89 15.33
N PHE A 89 15.13 6.07 14.19
CA PHE A 89 15.43 7.14 13.24
C PHE A 89 15.12 8.53 13.83
N PHE A 90 13.95 8.69 14.47
CA PHE A 90 13.53 9.98 15.01
C PHE A 90 14.20 10.34 16.33
N ARG A 91 14.62 9.37 17.13
CA ARG A 91 15.31 9.55 18.44
C ARG A 91 14.62 10.60 19.33
N PRO A 92 13.38 10.35 19.78
CA PRO A 92 12.74 11.24 20.75
C PRO A 92 13.56 11.35 22.04
N ALA A 93 13.65 12.58 22.59
CA ALA A 93 14.44 12.85 23.80
C ALA A 93 13.66 12.66 25.11
N GLN A 94 12.35 12.41 25.03
CA GLN A 94 11.47 12.19 26.19
C GLN A 94 10.84 10.81 26.15
N GLY A 95 10.40 10.30 27.30
CA GLY A 95 9.65 9.06 27.40
C GLY A 95 8.27 9.17 26.75
N PHE A 96 7.76 8.07 26.22
CA PHE A 96 6.44 8.02 25.58
C PHE A 96 5.90 6.60 25.51
N HIS A 97 4.57 6.50 25.36
CA HIS A 97 3.86 5.28 25.01
C HIS A 97 3.29 5.44 23.59
N LEU A 98 3.70 4.57 22.67
CA LEU A 98 3.24 4.52 21.28
C LEU A 98 2.41 3.26 21.08
N VAL A 99 1.17 3.46 20.61
CA VAL A 99 0.26 2.39 20.19
C VAL A 99 0.01 2.52 18.70
N ALA A 100 0.38 1.50 17.95
CA ALA A 100 0.09 1.35 16.52
C ALA A 100 -1.09 0.39 16.32
N ASN A 101 -1.87 0.60 15.26
CA ASN A 101 -2.96 -0.28 14.85
C ASN A 101 -3.17 -0.21 13.35
N SER A 102 -3.62 -1.30 12.73
CA SER A 102 -4.05 -1.35 11.33
C SER A 102 -5.44 -1.95 11.22
N ASP A 103 -6.33 -1.29 10.45
CA ASP A 103 -7.65 -1.82 10.12
C ASP A 103 -7.59 -2.85 8.97
N ALA A 104 -6.48 -2.85 8.22
CA ALA A 104 -6.25 -3.81 7.14
C ALA A 104 -5.78 -5.15 7.70
N PRO A 105 -6.27 -6.28 7.18
CA PRO A 105 -5.75 -7.58 7.55
C PRO A 105 -4.24 -7.68 7.32
N ALA A 106 -3.53 -8.37 8.20
CA ALA A 106 -2.09 -8.57 8.05
C ALA A 106 -1.78 -9.27 6.72
N GLY A 107 -0.81 -8.74 5.97
CA GLY A 107 -0.46 -9.28 4.66
C GLY A 107 -1.51 -9.09 3.57
N ALA A 108 -2.49 -8.21 3.76
CA ALA A 108 -3.58 -7.97 2.80
C ALA A 108 -3.15 -7.43 1.42
N GLY A 109 -1.93 -6.93 1.29
CA GLY A 109 -1.46 -6.44 -0.01
C GLY A 109 -2.00 -5.07 -0.42
N ILE A 110 -2.71 -4.38 0.46
CA ILE A 110 -3.27 -3.05 0.26
C ILE A 110 -2.44 -1.95 0.93
N SER A 111 -1.12 -2.12 1.03
CA SER A 111 -0.12 -1.19 1.60
C SER A 111 -0.30 -0.83 3.08
N GLY A 112 -0.75 -1.78 3.92
CA GLY A 112 -0.88 -1.53 5.36
C GLY A 112 0.42 -1.10 6.04
N SER A 113 1.57 -1.69 5.68
CA SER A 113 2.89 -1.32 6.20
C SER A 113 3.28 0.10 5.81
N SER A 114 3.10 0.48 4.55
CA SER A 114 3.44 1.82 4.06
C SER A 114 2.51 2.90 4.63
N ALA A 115 1.22 2.58 4.83
CA ALA A 115 0.29 3.44 5.55
C ALA A 115 0.72 3.63 7.01
N LEU A 116 1.14 2.54 7.69
CA LEU A 116 1.68 2.61 9.04
C LEU A 116 2.97 3.45 9.08
N ALA A 117 3.87 3.29 8.09
CA ALA A 117 5.08 4.10 7.99
C ALA A 117 4.78 5.60 7.93
N ILE A 118 3.82 6.01 7.10
CA ILE A 118 3.39 7.42 6.97
C ILE A 118 2.75 7.92 8.27
N ALA A 119 1.87 7.12 8.90
CA ALA A 119 1.27 7.48 10.19
C ALA A 119 2.33 7.62 11.31
N LEU A 120 3.31 6.70 11.37
CA LEU A 120 4.44 6.77 12.32
C LEU A 120 5.26 8.04 12.11
N ILE A 121 5.61 8.35 10.86
CA ILE A 121 6.38 9.57 10.55
C ILE A 121 5.61 10.82 10.99
N GLY A 122 4.31 10.89 10.70
CA GLY A 122 3.47 12.01 11.13
C GLY A 122 3.48 12.21 12.64
N ALA A 123 3.28 11.14 13.40
CA ALA A 123 3.25 11.19 14.86
C ALA A 123 4.63 11.48 15.47
N LEU A 124 5.67 10.77 15.03
CA LEU A 124 7.04 10.91 15.55
C LEU A 124 7.65 12.26 15.17
N ASN A 125 7.41 12.75 13.96
CA ASN A 125 7.87 14.08 13.55
C ASN A 125 7.27 15.17 14.43
N ARG A 126 5.96 15.07 14.73
CA ARG A 126 5.28 15.98 15.68
C ARG A 126 5.89 15.89 17.09
N LEU A 127 6.17 14.67 17.58
CA LEU A 127 6.77 14.43 18.89
C LEU A 127 8.15 15.09 19.03
N VAL A 128 8.95 15.14 17.96
CA VAL A 128 10.30 15.76 17.97
C VAL A 128 10.30 17.21 17.48
N GLY A 129 9.15 17.89 17.45
CA GLY A 129 9.01 19.30 17.10
C GLY A 129 9.09 19.59 15.61
N ASP A 130 8.51 18.73 14.77
CA ASP A 130 8.42 18.88 13.30
C ASP A 130 9.80 19.06 12.62
N ARG A 131 10.76 18.22 13.02
CA ARG A 131 12.15 18.26 12.55
C ARG A 131 12.29 18.17 11.03
N TYR A 132 11.42 17.37 10.38
CA TYR A 132 11.47 17.13 8.94
C TYR A 132 10.30 17.78 8.23
N ASN A 133 10.57 18.36 7.04
CA ASN A 133 9.53 18.86 6.16
C ASN A 133 8.70 17.67 5.60
N GLN A 134 7.39 17.84 5.55
CA GLN A 134 6.44 16.83 5.08
C GLN A 134 6.76 16.31 3.66
N ARG A 135 7.37 17.14 2.79
CA ARG A 135 7.84 16.73 1.45
C ARG A 135 8.87 15.57 1.48
N LYS A 136 9.50 15.34 2.64
CA LYS A 136 10.46 14.25 2.82
C LYS A 136 9.84 12.97 3.36
N PHE A 137 8.57 12.98 3.80
CA PHE A 137 7.95 11.86 4.49
C PHE A 137 7.93 10.59 3.63
N ILE A 138 7.55 10.70 2.35
CA ILE A 138 7.52 9.57 1.42
C ILE A 138 8.92 8.95 1.25
N THR A 139 9.95 9.79 1.05
CA THR A 139 11.32 9.31 0.91
C THR A 139 11.85 8.67 2.19
N ILE A 140 11.56 9.27 3.35
CA ILE A 140 11.95 8.70 4.66
C ILE A 140 11.26 7.36 4.87
N ALA A 141 9.94 7.27 4.61
CA ALA A 141 9.17 6.03 4.73
C ALA A 141 9.76 4.91 3.87
N ALA A 142 9.97 5.18 2.57
CA ALA A 142 10.51 4.20 1.62
C ALA A 142 11.90 3.70 2.03
N ASN A 143 12.79 4.60 2.46
CA ASN A 143 14.14 4.24 2.88
C ASN A 143 14.13 3.38 4.15
N ILE A 144 13.29 3.70 5.14
CA ILE A 144 13.22 2.90 6.37
C ILE A 144 12.56 1.55 6.08
N GLU A 145 11.45 1.52 5.32
CA GLU A 145 10.76 0.27 4.99
C GLU A 145 11.65 -0.67 4.15
N THR A 146 12.51 -0.14 3.25
CA THR A 146 13.51 -0.93 2.53
C THR A 146 14.41 -1.70 3.49
N THR A 147 14.79 -1.12 4.64
CA THR A 147 15.61 -1.81 5.65
C THR A 147 14.84 -2.90 6.40
N VAL A 148 13.51 -2.82 6.46
CA VAL A 148 12.61 -3.83 7.04
C VAL A 148 12.41 -4.99 6.09
N ILE A 149 11.99 -4.70 4.87
CA ILE A 149 11.71 -5.75 3.87
C ILE A 149 12.97 -6.33 3.21
N LYS A 150 14.12 -5.68 3.40
CA LYS A 150 15.46 -6.08 2.89
C LYS A 150 15.53 -6.22 1.36
N VAL A 151 14.64 -5.52 0.65
CA VAL A 151 14.59 -5.42 -0.82
C VAL A 151 14.17 -4.00 -1.21
N PRO A 152 14.43 -3.54 -2.45
CA PRO A 152 13.96 -2.23 -2.89
C PRO A 152 12.45 -2.09 -2.75
N ALA A 153 12.00 -1.02 -2.07
CA ALA A 153 10.59 -0.65 -1.96
C ALA A 153 10.16 0.18 -3.16
N GLY A 154 8.94 -0.05 -3.65
CA GLY A 154 8.27 0.87 -4.58
C GLY A 154 7.77 2.12 -3.86
N PHE A 155 7.57 3.19 -4.60
CA PHE A 155 7.13 4.47 -4.02
C PHE A 155 5.62 4.68 -4.05
N GLN A 156 4.89 3.95 -4.88
CA GLN A 156 3.46 4.16 -5.09
C GLN A 156 2.62 4.08 -3.82
N ASP A 157 3.02 3.25 -2.86
CA ASP A 157 2.25 2.90 -1.68
C ASP A 157 2.14 4.05 -0.68
N TYR A 158 3.15 4.90 -0.62
CA TYR A 158 3.20 6.02 0.33
C TYR A 158 2.39 7.23 -0.13
N HIS A 159 2.19 7.40 -1.43
CA HIS A 159 1.46 8.55 -1.98
C HIS A 159 -0.03 8.57 -1.57
N PRO A 160 -0.81 7.48 -1.72
CA PRO A 160 -2.19 7.43 -1.22
C PRO A 160 -2.26 7.58 0.29
N ALA A 161 -1.31 6.99 1.03
CA ALA A 161 -1.23 7.13 2.48
C ALA A 161 -1.00 8.59 2.91
N PHE A 162 -0.18 9.33 2.16
CA PHE A 162 0.13 10.72 2.45
C PHE A 162 -0.93 11.70 1.93
N HIS A 163 -1.53 11.44 0.77
CA HIS A 163 -2.42 12.39 0.08
C HIS A 163 -3.90 12.05 0.11
N GLY A 164 -4.27 10.76 0.27
CA GLY A 164 -5.65 10.31 0.09
C GLY A 164 -6.12 10.35 -1.35
N SER A 165 -7.43 10.11 -1.57
CA SER A 165 -8.14 10.22 -2.82
C SER A 165 -7.65 9.25 -3.91
N ALA A 166 -8.00 9.52 -5.18
CA ALA A 166 -7.46 8.83 -6.35
C ALA A 166 -6.33 9.63 -6.97
N SER A 167 -5.27 8.96 -7.41
CA SER A 167 -4.07 9.63 -7.91
C SER A 167 -3.38 8.82 -9.01
N CYS A 168 -2.74 9.55 -9.92
CA CYS A 168 -1.67 9.06 -10.77
C CYS A 168 -0.34 9.59 -10.24
N ILE A 169 0.64 8.73 -10.07
CA ILE A 169 1.98 9.10 -9.64
C ILE A 169 2.92 8.90 -10.82
N HIS A 170 3.48 9.99 -11.31
CA HIS A 170 4.46 10.01 -12.40
C HIS A 170 5.87 9.88 -11.83
N PHE A 171 6.63 8.92 -12.35
CA PHE A 171 8.02 8.68 -11.96
C PHE A 171 8.94 9.23 -13.03
N ARG A 172 9.78 10.21 -12.64
CA ARG A 172 10.72 10.90 -13.53
C ARG A 172 12.14 10.86 -12.96
N PRO A 173 13.18 11.09 -13.77
CA PRO A 173 14.56 11.15 -13.29
C PRO A 173 14.79 12.23 -12.22
N ASP A 174 14.06 13.34 -12.30
CA ASP A 174 14.16 14.49 -11.39
C ASP A 174 13.22 14.41 -10.17
N GLY A 175 12.37 13.39 -10.09
CA GLY A 175 11.49 13.19 -8.94
C GLY A 175 10.16 12.53 -9.27
N MET A 176 9.27 12.56 -8.31
CA MET A 176 7.91 12.01 -8.40
C MET A 176 6.90 13.15 -8.39
N GLU A 177 5.94 13.11 -9.28
CA GLU A 177 4.87 14.08 -9.37
C GLU A 177 3.51 13.39 -9.17
N ARG A 178 2.72 13.90 -8.23
CA ARG A 178 1.35 13.44 -8.02
C ARG A 178 0.38 14.23 -8.87
N GLU A 179 -0.40 13.56 -9.68
CA GLU A 179 -1.59 14.06 -10.32
C GLU A 179 -2.82 13.59 -9.54
N HIS A 180 -3.64 14.55 -9.07
CA HIS A 180 -4.94 14.21 -8.51
C HIS A 180 -5.90 13.84 -9.63
N LEU A 181 -6.50 12.64 -9.56
CA LEU A 181 -7.52 12.22 -10.52
C LEU A 181 -8.89 12.69 -10.00
N ASN A 182 -9.53 13.58 -10.78
CA ASN A 182 -10.86 14.06 -10.44
C ASN A 182 -11.92 13.04 -10.88
N ILE A 183 -12.07 11.98 -10.08
CA ILE A 183 -13.03 10.90 -10.28
C ILE A 183 -14.07 10.97 -9.18
N ASP A 184 -15.33 10.72 -9.51
CA ASP A 184 -16.36 10.55 -8.51
C ASP A 184 -16.04 9.33 -7.62
N HIS A 185 -15.79 9.59 -6.33
CA HIS A 185 -15.47 8.54 -5.37
C HIS A 185 -16.60 7.53 -5.20
N GLU A 186 -17.87 7.98 -5.32
CA GLU A 186 -19.02 7.08 -5.23
C GLU A 186 -19.07 6.12 -6.42
N GLU A 187 -18.61 6.54 -7.61
CA GLU A 187 -18.49 5.63 -8.75
C GLU A 187 -17.43 4.54 -8.50
N ILE A 188 -16.28 4.89 -7.92
CA ILE A 188 -15.28 3.89 -7.51
C ILE A 188 -15.89 2.93 -6.49
N GLU A 189 -16.55 3.48 -5.45
CA GLU A 189 -17.16 2.69 -4.38
C GLU A 189 -18.25 1.75 -4.90
N ARG A 190 -19.06 2.17 -5.87
CA ARG A 190 -20.14 1.35 -6.46
C ARG A 190 -19.65 0.24 -7.37
N ARG A 191 -18.45 0.38 -7.94
CA ARG A 191 -17.92 -0.53 -8.98
C ARG A 191 -16.86 -1.51 -8.48
N PHE A 192 -16.20 -1.22 -7.39
CA PHE A 192 -15.15 -2.10 -6.89
C PHE A 192 -15.60 -2.92 -5.68
N VAL A 193 -15.20 -4.20 -5.70
CA VAL A 193 -15.25 -5.10 -4.54
C VAL A 193 -13.82 -5.50 -4.20
N ILE A 194 -13.41 -5.31 -2.95
CA ILE A 194 -12.10 -5.72 -2.45
C ILE A 194 -12.29 -6.93 -1.58
N CYS A 195 -11.68 -8.05 -1.97
CA CYS A 195 -11.78 -9.31 -1.27
C CYS A 195 -10.40 -9.75 -0.76
N TYR A 196 -10.27 -9.92 0.54
CA TYR A 196 -9.11 -10.57 1.16
C TYR A 196 -9.27 -12.09 1.01
N THR A 197 -8.22 -12.77 0.56
CA THR A 197 -8.24 -14.21 0.28
C THR A 197 -8.17 -15.08 1.53
N GLY A 198 -7.91 -14.49 2.72
CA GLY A 198 -7.63 -15.23 3.95
C GLY A 198 -6.20 -15.73 4.07
N GLU A 199 -5.41 -15.60 3.01
CA GLU A 199 -3.99 -15.98 2.98
C GLU A 199 -3.11 -14.72 2.98
N PRO A 200 -2.27 -14.51 4.02
CA PRO A 200 -1.36 -13.38 4.03
C PRO A 200 -0.26 -13.56 2.98
N ARG A 201 0.11 -12.48 2.30
CA ARG A 201 1.22 -12.50 1.34
C ARG A 201 2.57 -12.28 2.02
N ASN A 202 3.64 -12.76 1.36
CA ASN A 202 5.02 -12.38 1.67
C ASN A 202 5.55 -11.39 0.62
N SER A 203 5.77 -10.14 1.02
CA SER A 203 6.01 -9.00 0.11
C SER A 203 7.43 -8.88 -0.46
N GLY A 204 8.41 -9.59 0.10
CA GLY A 204 9.82 -9.33 -0.24
C GLY A 204 10.38 -10.17 -1.39
N ILE A 205 9.94 -11.41 -1.53
CA ILE A 205 10.64 -12.41 -2.35
C ILE A 205 10.56 -12.09 -3.85
N ASN A 206 9.41 -11.71 -4.36
CA ASN A 206 9.21 -11.49 -5.79
C ASN A 206 9.89 -10.21 -6.32
N ASN A 207 9.98 -9.17 -5.48
CA ASN A 207 10.54 -7.89 -5.90
C ASN A 207 12.06 -7.96 -6.17
N TRP A 208 12.81 -8.75 -5.37
CA TRP A 208 14.25 -8.87 -5.57
C TRP A 208 14.59 -9.58 -6.87
N ASP A 209 13.93 -10.70 -7.17
CA ASP A 209 14.15 -11.44 -8.40
C ASP A 209 13.81 -10.60 -9.65
N ILE A 210 12.66 -9.94 -9.64
CA ILE A 210 12.22 -9.03 -10.71
C ILE A 210 13.25 -7.91 -10.92
N PHE A 211 13.67 -7.27 -9.82
CA PHE A 211 14.68 -6.21 -9.86
C PHE A 211 15.98 -6.71 -10.49
N LYS A 212 16.49 -7.84 -9.99
CA LYS A 212 17.76 -8.41 -10.45
C LYS A 212 17.71 -8.78 -11.94
N ARG A 213 16.68 -9.49 -12.37
CA ARG A 213 16.50 -9.87 -13.77
C ARG A 213 16.41 -8.66 -14.70
N HIS A 214 15.71 -7.60 -14.28
CA HIS A 214 15.61 -6.39 -15.08
C HIS A 214 16.99 -5.72 -15.27
N ILE A 215 17.77 -5.60 -14.19
CA ILE A 215 19.10 -5.01 -14.21
C ILE A 215 20.09 -5.86 -15.03
N ASP A 216 19.93 -7.18 -14.99
CA ASP A 216 20.74 -8.12 -15.79
C ASP A 216 20.35 -8.12 -17.29
N GLY A 217 19.35 -7.37 -17.71
CA GLY A 217 18.99 -7.20 -19.11
C GLY A 217 18.05 -8.27 -19.66
N ASP A 218 17.17 -8.88 -18.82
CA ASP A 218 16.13 -9.80 -19.26
C ASP A 218 15.17 -9.08 -20.23
N ALA A 219 15.28 -9.39 -21.52
CA ALA A 219 14.52 -8.73 -22.58
C ALA A 219 13.00 -9.03 -22.49
N GLU A 220 12.62 -10.22 -22.07
CA GLU A 220 11.20 -10.58 -21.88
C GLU A 220 10.62 -9.76 -20.73
N LEU A 221 11.32 -9.68 -19.62
CA LEU A 221 10.91 -8.90 -18.47
C LEU A 221 10.80 -7.41 -18.82
N PHE A 222 11.75 -6.87 -19.59
CA PHE A 222 11.67 -5.49 -20.07
C PHE A 222 10.39 -5.22 -20.86
N GLN A 223 9.98 -6.12 -21.76
CA GLN A 223 8.72 -5.98 -22.52
C GLN A 223 7.49 -6.09 -21.61
N ILE A 224 7.54 -6.87 -20.55
CA ILE A 224 6.47 -6.91 -19.53
C ILE A 224 6.36 -5.54 -18.85
N PHE A 225 7.47 -4.90 -18.48
CA PHE A 225 7.46 -3.56 -17.89
C PHE A 225 6.92 -2.50 -18.85
N GLU A 226 7.26 -2.55 -20.15
CA GLU A 226 6.63 -1.68 -21.16
C GLU A 226 5.11 -1.87 -21.21
N SER A 227 4.62 -3.10 -21.12
CA SER A 227 3.19 -3.37 -21.08
C SER A 227 2.51 -2.86 -19.78
N ILE A 228 3.23 -2.85 -18.66
CA ILE A 228 2.77 -2.27 -17.39
C ILE A 228 2.67 -0.76 -17.50
N ARG A 229 3.66 -0.11 -18.09
CA ARG A 229 3.67 1.34 -18.37
C ARG A 229 2.50 1.73 -19.28
N GLU A 230 2.30 1.00 -20.36
CA GLU A 230 1.18 1.23 -21.29
C GLU A 230 -0.18 1.07 -20.60
N ALA A 231 -0.35 -0.01 -19.81
CA ALA A 231 -1.57 -0.23 -19.04
C ALA A 231 -1.86 0.92 -18.07
N ALA A 232 -0.83 1.48 -17.41
CA ALA A 232 -1.00 2.64 -16.52
C ALA A 232 -1.42 3.89 -17.29
N THR A 233 -0.87 4.12 -18.48
CA THR A 233 -1.25 5.25 -19.36
C THR A 233 -2.70 5.13 -19.81
N ARG A 234 -3.14 3.95 -20.25
CA ARG A 234 -4.54 3.68 -20.64
C ARG A 234 -5.47 3.82 -19.45
N MET A 235 -5.11 3.27 -18.28
CA MET A 235 -5.90 3.36 -17.06
C MET A 235 -6.15 4.82 -16.65
N ARG A 236 -5.08 5.64 -16.64
CA ARG A 236 -5.19 7.07 -16.34
C ARG A 236 -6.17 7.77 -17.30
N ALA A 237 -6.03 7.52 -18.61
CA ALA A 237 -6.89 8.12 -19.63
C ALA A 237 -8.35 7.67 -19.49
N ALA A 238 -8.59 6.38 -19.26
CA ALA A 238 -9.94 5.82 -19.09
C ALA A 238 -10.64 6.42 -17.86
N LEU A 239 -9.93 6.50 -16.73
CA LEU A 239 -10.47 7.11 -15.52
C LEU A 239 -10.76 8.59 -15.68
N ALA A 240 -9.88 9.35 -16.34
CA ALA A 240 -10.10 10.77 -16.63
C ALA A 240 -11.30 11.01 -17.55
N ALA A 241 -11.58 10.07 -18.45
CA ALA A 241 -12.74 10.09 -19.35
C ALA A 241 -14.01 9.46 -18.74
N ASN A 242 -13.93 8.93 -17.51
CA ASN A 242 -15.00 8.14 -16.88
C ASN A 242 -15.46 6.95 -17.75
N ASP A 243 -14.52 6.37 -18.52
CA ASP A 243 -14.74 5.21 -19.39
C ASP A 243 -14.49 3.90 -18.63
N TRP A 244 -15.52 3.43 -17.93
CA TRP A 244 -15.45 2.22 -17.13
C TRP A 244 -15.30 0.93 -17.96
N ALA A 245 -15.74 0.94 -19.20
CA ALA A 245 -15.54 -0.18 -20.12
C ALA A 245 -14.05 -0.34 -20.45
N GLU A 246 -13.36 0.78 -20.72
CA GLU A 246 -11.92 0.74 -20.95
C GLU A 246 -11.14 0.45 -19.66
N VAL A 247 -11.58 0.91 -18.49
CA VAL A 247 -11.00 0.48 -17.19
C VAL A 247 -11.04 -1.05 -17.06
N ALA A 248 -12.19 -1.69 -17.37
CA ALA A 248 -12.31 -3.14 -17.34
C ALA A 248 -11.39 -3.81 -18.38
N ASN A 249 -11.29 -3.25 -19.61
CA ASN A 249 -10.40 -3.78 -20.65
C ASN A 249 -8.93 -3.76 -20.19
N VAL A 250 -8.48 -2.63 -19.66
CA VAL A 250 -7.10 -2.49 -19.18
C VAL A 250 -6.80 -3.48 -18.04
N MET A 251 -7.72 -3.66 -17.09
CA MET A 251 -7.54 -4.64 -16.02
C MET A 251 -7.48 -6.08 -16.56
N ARG A 252 -8.35 -6.44 -17.52
CA ARG A 252 -8.34 -7.77 -18.16
C ARG A 252 -7.05 -8.03 -18.93
N ASP A 253 -6.55 -7.04 -19.69
CA ASP A 253 -5.31 -7.15 -20.46
C ASP A 253 -4.07 -7.26 -19.55
N ALA A 254 -4.06 -6.52 -18.43
CA ALA A 254 -2.95 -6.48 -17.50
C ALA A 254 -2.82 -7.76 -16.64
N TYR A 255 -3.94 -8.41 -16.31
CA TYR A 255 -3.94 -9.55 -15.38
C TYR A 255 -3.04 -10.72 -15.82
N PRO A 256 -3.16 -11.28 -17.06
CA PRO A 256 -2.30 -12.37 -17.52
C PRO A 256 -0.83 -11.94 -17.67
N ARG A 257 -0.57 -10.69 -18.07
CA ARG A 257 0.80 -10.15 -18.20
C ARG A 257 1.47 -10.07 -16.83
N ARG A 258 0.73 -9.63 -15.81
CA ARG A 258 1.23 -9.57 -14.45
C ARG A 258 1.59 -10.95 -13.89
N LYS A 259 0.83 -12.00 -14.20
CA LYS A 259 1.16 -13.40 -13.80
C LYS A 259 2.50 -13.87 -14.36
N ARG A 260 2.97 -13.29 -15.48
CA ARG A 260 4.26 -13.62 -16.09
C ARG A 260 5.46 -12.93 -15.44
N LEU A 261 5.26 -11.90 -14.60
CA LEU A 261 6.35 -11.20 -13.90
C LEU A 261 7.16 -12.15 -13.02
N SER A 262 6.46 -13.00 -12.26
CA SER A 262 7.08 -13.97 -11.36
C SER A 262 6.15 -15.13 -11.07
N PRO A 263 6.64 -16.37 -10.93
CA PRO A 263 5.88 -17.48 -10.37
C PRO A 263 5.34 -17.12 -8.98
N GLY A 264 4.08 -17.46 -8.71
CA GLY A 264 3.48 -17.22 -7.40
C GLY A 264 2.81 -15.82 -7.23
N ILE A 265 2.67 -15.02 -8.28
CA ILE A 265 1.82 -13.81 -8.26
C ILE A 265 0.36 -14.16 -7.90
N THR A 266 -0.13 -15.31 -8.36
CA THR A 266 -1.42 -15.86 -7.95
C THR A 266 -1.23 -17.23 -7.31
N THR A 267 -2.17 -17.61 -6.42
CA THR A 267 -2.29 -18.97 -5.88
C THR A 267 -3.49 -19.69 -6.53
N PRO A 268 -3.59 -21.02 -6.45
CA PRO A 268 -4.78 -21.74 -6.92
C PRO A 268 -6.08 -21.22 -6.28
N HIS A 269 -6.03 -20.83 -5.01
CA HIS A 269 -7.16 -20.22 -4.31
C HIS A 269 -7.55 -18.85 -4.89
N MET A 270 -6.56 -18.00 -5.19
CA MET A 270 -6.81 -16.72 -5.86
C MET A 270 -7.42 -16.92 -7.25
N ASP A 271 -6.91 -17.85 -8.03
CA ASP A 271 -7.45 -18.16 -9.38
C ASP A 271 -8.88 -18.71 -9.30
N ALA A 272 -9.23 -19.51 -8.28
CA ALA A 272 -10.59 -19.97 -8.04
C ALA A 272 -11.53 -18.80 -7.67
N LEU A 273 -11.09 -17.88 -6.80
CA LEU A 273 -11.84 -16.67 -6.46
C LEU A 273 -12.09 -15.77 -7.69
N VAL A 274 -11.09 -15.60 -8.56
CA VAL A 274 -11.23 -14.84 -9.80
C VAL A 274 -12.24 -15.52 -10.74
N THR A 275 -12.17 -16.82 -10.92
CA THR A 275 -13.11 -17.60 -11.74
C THR A 275 -14.54 -17.45 -11.22
N LYS A 276 -14.72 -17.58 -9.91
CA LYS A 276 -16.02 -17.40 -9.27
C LYS A 276 -16.55 -15.98 -9.42
N ALA A 277 -15.70 -14.97 -9.21
CA ALA A 277 -16.07 -13.56 -9.37
C ALA A 277 -16.57 -13.26 -10.79
N LEU A 278 -15.83 -13.69 -11.81
CA LEU A 278 -16.20 -13.49 -13.22
C LEU A 278 -17.54 -14.18 -13.56
N ALA A 279 -17.82 -15.37 -13.00
CA ALA A 279 -19.10 -16.05 -13.17
C ALA A 279 -20.26 -15.34 -12.44
N ASN A 280 -20.00 -14.44 -11.49
CA ASN A 280 -20.99 -13.75 -10.67
C ASN A 280 -20.99 -12.22 -10.87
N GLY A 281 -20.58 -11.75 -12.05
CA GLY A 281 -20.77 -10.37 -12.49
C GLY A 281 -19.55 -9.46 -12.35
N ALA A 282 -18.37 -9.97 -11.96
CA ALA A 282 -17.15 -9.21 -12.15
C ALA A 282 -16.79 -9.10 -13.64
N GLU A 283 -16.37 -7.93 -14.08
CA GLU A 283 -15.86 -7.70 -15.43
C GLU A 283 -14.35 -7.87 -15.52
N ALA A 284 -13.66 -7.59 -14.43
CA ALA A 284 -12.20 -7.70 -14.34
C ALA A 284 -11.74 -7.93 -12.90
N ALA A 285 -10.51 -8.43 -12.76
CA ALA A 285 -9.87 -8.67 -11.49
C ALA A 285 -8.42 -8.15 -11.49
N LYS A 286 -7.92 -7.75 -10.33
CA LYS A 286 -6.54 -7.36 -10.14
C LYS A 286 -6.03 -7.79 -8.75
N VAL A 287 -4.93 -8.51 -8.73
CA VAL A 287 -4.22 -8.83 -7.49
C VAL A 287 -3.57 -7.57 -6.94
N CYS A 288 -3.83 -7.23 -5.68
CA CYS A 288 -3.27 -6.08 -5.02
C CYS A 288 -1.84 -6.34 -4.52
N GLY A 289 -0.99 -5.33 -4.65
CA GLY A 289 0.41 -5.40 -4.20
C GLY A 289 1.24 -6.46 -4.95
N ALA A 290 2.20 -7.12 -4.30
CA ALA A 290 3.14 -8.06 -4.95
C ALA A 290 2.52 -9.41 -5.37
N GLY A 291 1.33 -9.75 -4.87
CA GLY A 291 0.70 -11.06 -5.12
C GLY A 291 1.12 -12.14 -4.13
N GLY A 292 0.77 -13.38 -4.43
CA GLY A 292 1.06 -14.54 -3.58
C GLY A 292 0.13 -14.67 -2.36
N GLY A 293 -1.03 -14.05 -2.39
CA GLY A 293 -2.01 -13.91 -1.33
C GLY A 293 -2.49 -12.46 -1.20
N GLY A 294 -3.13 -12.12 -0.10
CA GLY A 294 -3.66 -10.78 0.16
C GLY A 294 -5.00 -10.52 -0.52
N CYS A 295 -5.21 -9.31 -1.00
CA CYS A 295 -6.47 -8.90 -1.61
C CYS A 295 -6.47 -8.99 -3.13
N ILE A 296 -7.67 -9.19 -3.65
CA ILE A 296 -8.01 -9.04 -5.07
C ILE A 296 -9.05 -7.92 -5.17
N ALA A 297 -8.82 -6.96 -6.05
CA ALA A 297 -9.79 -5.95 -6.44
C ALA A 297 -10.57 -6.45 -7.66
N PHE A 298 -11.88 -6.43 -7.58
CA PHE A 298 -12.80 -6.80 -8.66
C PHE A 298 -13.56 -5.57 -9.12
N LEU A 299 -13.61 -5.36 -10.43
CA LEU A 299 -14.47 -4.37 -11.06
C LEU A 299 -15.76 -5.04 -11.52
N CYS A 300 -16.89 -4.42 -11.27
CA CYS A 300 -18.21 -4.90 -11.72
C CYS A 300 -19.15 -3.72 -12.04
N PRO A 301 -20.21 -3.93 -12.83
CA PRO A 301 -21.31 -3.00 -12.92
C PRO A 301 -21.96 -2.76 -11.54
N PRO A 302 -22.41 -1.53 -11.21
CA PRO A 302 -22.97 -1.21 -9.90
C PRO A 302 -24.12 -2.14 -9.47
N GLU A 303 -24.97 -2.53 -10.40
CA GLU A 303 -26.12 -3.43 -10.19
C GLU A 303 -25.74 -4.86 -9.85
N ARG A 304 -24.52 -5.29 -10.19
CA ARG A 304 -24.00 -6.64 -9.92
C ARG A 304 -23.20 -6.72 -8.64
N LYS A 305 -22.88 -5.59 -8.01
CA LYS A 305 -21.97 -5.53 -6.86
C LYS A 305 -22.43 -6.40 -5.69
N GLN A 306 -23.69 -6.31 -5.30
CA GLN A 306 -24.21 -7.10 -4.16
C GLN A 306 -24.22 -8.60 -4.40
N GLU A 307 -24.45 -9.02 -5.65
CA GLU A 307 -24.37 -10.43 -6.03
C GLU A 307 -22.93 -10.94 -5.95
N LEU A 308 -21.98 -10.16 -6.49
CA LEU A 308 -20.56 -10.44 -6.43
C LEU A 308 -20.05 -10.53 -4.99
N GLU A 309 -20.41 -9.59 -4.12
CA GLU A 309 -20.04 -9.60 -2.70
C GLU A 309 -20.55 -10.87 -1.98
N ARG A 310 -21.80 -11.26 -2.22
CA ARG A 310 -22.37 -12.50 -1.66
C ARG A 310 -21.66 -13.75 -2.16
N ALA A 311 -21.36 -13.80 -3.46
CA ALA A 311 -20.67 -14.93 -4.06
C ALA A 311 -19.25 -15.08 -3.48
N LEU A 312 -18.50 -13.98 -3.33
CA LEU A 312 -17.16 -14.01 -2.75
C LEU A 312 -17.18 -14.35 -1.25
N ALA A 313 -18.11 -13.75 -0.48
CA ALA A 313 -18.25 -14.02 0.95
C ALA A 313 -18.64 -15.49 1.26
N SER A 314 -19.18 -16.24 0.30
CA SER A 314 -19.50 -17.68 0.47
C SER A 314 -18.27 -18.59 0.32
N GLU A 315 -17.11 -18.06 -0.11
CA GLU A 315 -15.87 -18.84 -0.18
C GLU A 315 -15.20 -18.95 1.17
N LYS A 316 -14.77 -20.15 1.50
CA LYS A 316 -14.11 -20.44 2.77
C LYS A 316 -12.78 -19.67 2.86
N GLY A 317 -12.63 -18.88 3.91
CA GLY A 317 -11.43 -18.09 4.18
C GLY A 317 -11.43 -16.71 3.50
N ALA A 318 -12.26 -16.48 2.48
CA ALA A 318 -12.34 -15.17 1.84
C ALA A 318 -13.16 -14.18 2.69
N GLU A 319 -12.76 -12.93 2.69
CA GLU A 319 -13.44 -11.82 3.37
C GLU A 319 -13.62 -10.64 2.42
N VAL A 320 -14.87 -10.22 2.20
CA VAL A 320 -15.18 -8.99 1.48
C VAL A 320 -14.98 -7.81 2.43
N LEU A 321 -13.98 -6.98 2.13
CA LEU A 321 -13.64 -5.85 2.98
C LEU A 321 -14.67 -4.72 2.85
N LYS A 322 -15.02 -4.09 3.98
CA LYS A 322 -15.83 -2.88 4.02
C LYS A 322 -14.93 -1.66 3.92
N TRP A 323 -15.13 -0.86 2.90
CA TRP A 323 -14.29 0.29 2.64
C TRP A 323 -15.04 1.41 1.91
N LYS A 324 -14.45 2.59 1.93
CA LYS A 324 -14.78 3.75 1.11
C LYS A 324 -13.50 4.35 0.56
N VAL A 325 -13.59 5.26 -0.39
CA VAL A 325 -12.44 6.06 -0.80
C VAL A 325 -12.09 7.04 0.32
N ALA A 326 -10.86 6.96 0.82
CA ALA A 326 -10.37 7.93 1.81
C ALA A 326 -10.07 9.26 1.13
N ARG A 327 -10.82 10.29 1.43
CA ARG A 327 -10.66 11.62 0.82
C ARG A 327 -9.39 12.33 1.28
N GLU A 328 -9.01 12.10 2.55
CA GLU A 328 -7.83 12.66 3.18
C GLU A 328 -6.73 11.59 3.29
N GLY A 329 -5.49 12.03 3.20
CA GLY A 329 -4.31 11.20 3.46
C GLY A 329 -3.90 11.25 4.92
N LEU A 330 -2.63 11.56 5.17
CA LEU A 330 -2.07 11.70 6.51
C LEU A 330 -2.79 12.79 7.32
N VAL A 331 -3.38 12.40 8.44
CA VAL A 331 -3.96 13.31 9.44
C VAL A 331 -3.15 13.21 10.72
N VAL A 332 -2.70 14.34 11.25
CA VAL A 332 -2.00 14.42 12.54
C VAL A 332 -2.73 15.42 13.44
N LYS A 333 -3.12 14.96 14.63
CA LYS A 333 -3.78 15.78 15.67
C LYS A 333 -2.95 15.73 16.94
N GLN A 334 -2.93 16.84 17.66
CA GLN A 334 -2.26 16.98 18.96
C GLN A 334 -3.23 17.60 19.96
N SER A 335 -3.22 17.07 21.17
CA SER A 335 -3.92 17.60 22.34
C SER A 335 -3.01 17.53 23.57
N ASP A 336 -3.33 18.31 24.57
CA ASP A 336 -2.61 18.31 25.85
C ASP A 336 -2.95 17.09 26.70
#